data_86e6c0a3b2785055b10e9e81064175fe
#
_entry.id   86e6c0a3b2785055b10e9e81064175fe
#
_cell.length_a   1.000
_cell.length_b   1.000
_cell.length_c   1.000
_cell.angle_alpha   90.00
_cell.angle_beta   90.00
_cell.angle_gamma   90.00
#
_symmetry.space_group_name_H-M   'P 1'
#
loop_
_entity.id
_entity.type
_entity.pdbx_description
1 polymer ?
#
loop_
_entity_poly.entity_id
_entity_poly.type
_entity_poly.pdbx_seq_one_letter_code
_entity_poly.pdbx_strand_id
1 'polypeptide(L)'
;WDGGTVTKEPTETETGTKTFTCTRCSETKTETIPAGSCPSAGFTDVPGEGNWAHAGIDYCVANGLMSGVGDNLFAPKMTTTRAQIVQILYNLEGEPKVSGTMPFTDLTQNWYKDAVLWAYQTGVVSGTSATTFAPDLPVTREQIAVILMGYAEKVLGVTRTWTPADLSTFPDAGSVSGWAKDALADAVALGLISGASNGGQTYLEPQGSATREQVATILMEFCKNVKK
;
A
#
# COMPACT_ATOMS: atom_id res chain seq x y z
N TRP A 1 24.28 4.39 -1.29
CA TRP A 1 23.11 4.01 -2.08
C TRP A 1 21.96 3.67 -1.15
N ASP A 2 20.73 3.90 -1.59
CA ASP A 2 19.52 3.42 -0.91
C ASP A 2 19.37 1.88 -1.00
N GLY A 3 18.27 1.32 -0.51
CA GLY A 3 18.00 -0.11 -0.59
C GLY A 3 17.66 -0.62 -2.00
N GLY A 4 17.52 0.28 -2.95
CA GLY A 4 17.11 0.03 -4.32
C GLY A 4 15.62 -0.30 -4.45
N THR A 5 15.01 0.18 -5.53
CA THR A 5 13.60 -0.07 -5.88
C THR A 5 13.54 -0.85 -7.18
N VAL A 6 12.67 -1.87 -7.25
CA VAL A 6 12.42 -2.57 -8.51
C VAL A 6 11.60 -1.65 -9.41
N THR A 7 12.20 -1.22 -10.52
CA THR A 7 11.60 -0.30 -11.50
C THR A 7 11.03 -1.02 -12.72
N LYS A 8 11.48 -2.27 -12.96
CA LYS A 8 10.88 -3.20 -13.90
C LYS A 8 10.90 -4.58 -13.25
N GLU A 9 9.73 -5.18 -13.08
CA GLU A 9 9.64 -6.57 -12.59
C GLU A 9 10.19 -7.55 -13.61
N PRO A 10 10.92 -8.60 -13.18
CA PRO A 10 11.24 -9.71 -14.07
C PRO A 10 9.97 -10.51 -14.39
N THR A 11 9.97 -11.14 -15.55
CA THR A 11 8.96 -12.14 -15.92
C THR A 11 9.65 -13.50 -16.13
N GLU A 12 8.91 -14.54 -16.46
CA GLU A 12 9.51 -15.84 -16.81
C GLU A 12 10.47 -15.73 -18.00
N THR A 13 10.27 -14.77 -18.89
CA THR A 13 11.02 -14.62 -20.14
C THR A 13 11.81 -13.33 -20.27
N GLU A 14 11.52 -12.30 -19.45
CA GLU A 14 12.19 -11.00 -19.52
C GLU A 14 12.91 -10.68 -18.21
N THR A 15 14.06 -10.01 -18.33
CA THR A 15 14.80 -9.49 -17.18
C THR A 15 14.10 -8.28 -16.57
N GLY A 16 14.10 -8.23 -15.25
CA GLY A 16 13.71 -7.04 -14.48
C GLY A 16 14.87 -6.07 -14.26
N THR A 17 14.59 -4.96 -13.59
CA THR A 17 15.57 -3.93 -13.24
C THR A 17 15.33 -3.43 -11.84
N LYS A 18 16.38 -3.42 -11.01
CA LYS A 18 16.40 -2.76 -9.70
C LYS A 18 17.24 -1.50 -9.80
N THR A 19 16.67 -0.36 -9.40
CA THR A 19 17.33 0.96 -9.45
C THR A 19 17.69 1.39 -8.03
N PHE A 20 18.91 1.85 -7.85
CA PHE A 20 19.42 2.40 -6.60
C PHE A 20 19.71 3.88 -6.81
N THR A 21 19.42 4.69 -5.80
CA THR A 21 19.70 6.13 -5.81
C THR A 21 20.80 6.46 -4.79
N CYS A 22 21.76 7.27 -5.20
CA CYS A 22 22.79 7.78 -4.30
C CYS A 22 22.16 8.76 -3.30
N THR A 23 22.29 8.48 -2.01
CA THR A 23 21.73 9.33 -0.93
C THR A 23 22.42 10.70 -0.80
N ARG A 24 23.53 10.93 -1.54
CA ARG A 24 24.32 12.19 -1.49
C ARG A 24 24.20 13.04 -2.75
N CYS A 25 24.17 12.42 -3.93
CA CYS A 25 24.23 13.16 -5.22
C CYS A 25 23.03 12.88 -6.12
N SER A 26 22.09 12.05 -5.70
CA SER A 26 20.88 11.63 -6.47
C SER A 26 21.22 10.92 -7.80
N GLU A 27 22.48 10.52 -8.02
CA GLU A 27 22.82 9.63 -9.14
C GLU A 27 22.12 8.28 -8.97
N THR A 28 21.77 7.64 -10.08
CA THR A 28 21.15 6.33 -10.09
C THR A 28 22.07 5.28 -10.69
N LYS A 29 22.02 4.06 -10.19
CA LYS A 29 22.57 2.86 -10.83
C LYS A 29 21.47 1.80 -10.93
N THR A 30 21.61 0.91 -11.90
CA THR A 30 20.68 -0.19 -12.11
C THR A 30 21.38 -1.53 -11.97
N GLU A 31 20.64 -2.52 -11.43
CA GLU A 31 21.03 -3.92 -11.45
C GLU A 31 19.97 -4.72 -12.20
N THR A 32 20.40 -5.70 -13.01
CA THR A 32 19.49 -6.57 -13.75
C THR A 32 19.01 -7.70 -12.84
N ILE A 33 17.70 -7.90 -12.78
CA ILE A 33 17.08 -9.08 -12.17
C ILE A 33 16.92 -10.12 -13.28
N PRO A 34 17.48 -11.33 -13.15
CA PRO A 34 17.40 -12.36 -14.19
C PRO A 34 15.95 -12.72 -14.55
N ALA A 35 15.69 -13.02 -15.82
CA ALA A 35 14.43 -13.62 -16.25
C ALA A 35 14.20 -14.96 -15.52
N GLY A 36 12.96 -15.29 -15.23
CA GLY A 36 12.60 -16.47 -14.44
C GLY A 36 12.74 -16.30 -12.93
N SER A 37 13.22 -15.14 -12.45
CA SER A 37 13.27 -14.83 -11.01
C SER A 37 12.02 -14.06 -10.56
N CYS A 38 10.86 -14.70 -10.66
CA CYS A 38 9.62 -14.14 -10.09
C CYS A 38 9.77 -14.04 -8.57
N PRO A 39 9.72 -12.85 -7.97
CA PRO A 39 9.90 -12.67 -6.53
C PRO A 39 8.92 -13.47 -5.67
N SER A 40 7.72 -13.69 -6.18
CA SER A 40 6.68 -14.46 -5.48
C SER A 40 6.69 -15.96 -5.80
N ALA A 41 7.63 -16.45 -6.61
CA ALA A 41 7.71 -17.87 -7.02
C ALA A 41 7.82 -18.87 -5.85
N GLY A 42 8.23 -18.41 -4.66
CA GLY A 42 8.26 -19.23 -3.45
C GLY A 42 6.89 -19.49 -2.81
N PHE A 43 5.82 -18.80 -3.28
CA PHE A 43 4.45 -18.96 -2.76
C PHE A 43 3.61 -19.81 -3.71
N THR A 44 2.87 -20.77 -3.14
CA THR A 44 2.09 -21.73 -3.92
C THR A 44 0.70 -21.25 -4.30
N ASP A 45 0.24 -20.12 -3.72
CA ASP A 45 -1.11 -19.58 -3.86
C ASP A 45 -1.16 -18.21 -4.58
N VAL A 46 -0.04 -17.73 -5.07
CA VAL A 46 0.01 -16.50 -5.87
C VAL A 46 -0.51 -16.81 -7.28
N PRO A 47 -1.45 -15.99 -7.81
CA PRO A 47 -1.95 -16.20 -9.17
C PRO A 47 -0.82 -16.01 -10.19
N GLY A 48 -0.85 -16.79 -11.29
CA GLY A 48 0.17 -16.75 -12.33
C GLY A 48 0.27 -15.42 -13.06
N GLU A 49 1.32 -15.27 -13.86
CA GLU A 49 1.55 -14.13 -14.75
C GLU A 49 0.32 -13.88 -15.63
N GLY A 50 0.03 -12.61 -15.89
CA GLY A 50 -1.18 -12.18 -16.59
C GLY A 50 -2.39 -11.96 -15.69
N ASN A 51 -2.37 -12.40 -14.42
CA ASN A 51 -3.34 -11.96 -13.44
C ASN A 51 -3.00 -10.54 -12.97
N TRP A 52 -4.02 -9.69 -12.82
CA TRP A 52 -3.87 -8.29 -12.44
C TRP A 52 -3.11 -8.06 -11.12
N ALA A 53 -3.16 -9.03 -10.21
CA ALA A 53 -2.54 -8.92 -8.88
C ALA A 53 -1.06 -9.37 -8.87
N HIS A 54 -0.63 -10.16 -9.86
CA HIS A 54 0.70 -10.79 -9.85
C HIS A 54 1.81 -9.76 -9.72
N ALA A 55 1.84 -8.76 -10.60
CA ALA A 55 2.86 -7.72 -10.59
C ALA A 55 2.91 -6.92 -9.28
N GLY A 56 1.74 -6.64 -8.67
CA GLY A 56 1.66 -5.98 -7.37
C GLY A 56 2.25 -6.83 -6.23
N ILE A 57 1.97 -8.12 -6.24
CA ILE A 57 2.51 -9.07 -5.25
C ILE A 57 4.03 -9.17 -5.42
N ASP A 58 4.52 -9.38 -6.64
CA ASP A 58 5.95 -9.43 -6.94
C ASP A 58 6.68 -8.17 -6.49
N TYR A 59 6.11 -7.00 -6.83
CA TYR A 59 6.67 -5.73 -6.39
C TYR A 59 6.79 -5.65 -4.87
N CYS A 60 5.73 -5.98 -4.14
CA CYS A 60 5.73 -5.92 -2.69
C CYS A 60 6.70 -6.92 -2.05
N VAL A 61 6.82 -8.13 -2.59
CA VAL A 61 7.78 -9.14 -2.11
C VAL A 61 9.22 -8.71 -2.41
N ALA A 62 9.50 -8.28 -3.64
CA ALA A 62 10.84 -7.83 -4.06
C ALA A 62 11.35 -6.64 -3.25
N ASN A 63 10.48 -5.74 -2.83
CA ASN A 63 10.82 -4.55 -2.06
C ASN A 63 10.63 -4.73 -0.53
N GLY A 64 10.30 -5.94 -0.05
CA GLY A 64 10.12 -6.22 1.37
C GLY A 64 8.91 -5.52 2.01
N LEU A 65 7.95 -5.04 1.22
CA LEU A 65 6.75 -4.36 1.70
C LEU A 65 5.74 -5.35 2.29
N MET A 66 5.66 -6.52 1.69
CA MET A 66 4.79 -7.61 2.15
C MET A 66 5.55 -8.94 2.10
N SER A 67 5.24 -9.84 3.02
CA SER A 67 5.79 -11.18 3.11
C SER A 67 4.67 -12.23 3.13
N GLY A 68 5.03 -13.52 3.05
CA GLY A 68 4.09 -14.61 3.24
C GLY A 68 3.54 -14.69 4.66
N VAL A 69 2.50 -15.51 4.81
CA VAL A 69 1.83 -15.76 6.11
C VAL A 69 2.27 -17.08 6.76
N GLY A 70 3.22 -17.77 6.18
CA GLY A 70 3.70 -19.10 6.57
C GLY A 70 3.35 -20.16 5.50
N ASP A 71 3.87 -21.34 5.65
CA ASP A 71 3.60 -22.52 4.80
C ASP A 71 3.73 -22.27 3.29
N ASN A 72 4.65 -21.39 2.89
CA ASN A 72 4.82 -20.93 1.50
C ASN A 72 3.54 -20.32 0.91
N LEU A 73 2.73 -19.65 1.74
CA LEU A 73 1.52 -18.97 1.31
C LEU A 73 1.71 -17.45 1.41
N PHE A 74 1.27 -16.74 0.38
CA PHE A 74 1.10 -15.28 0.40
C PHE A 74 -0.28 -14.88 0.93
N ALA A 75 -1.27 -15.75 0.78
CA ALA A 75 -2.70 -15.54 1.11
C ALA A 75 -3.32 -14.32 0.41
N PRO A 76 -3.31 -14.25 -0.94
CA PRO A 76 -3.73 -13.07 -1.69
C PRO A 76 -5.16 -12.64 -1.41
N LYS A 77 -6.06 -13.57 -1.12
CA LYS A 77 -7.49 -13.32 -0.82
C LYS A 77 -7.79 -12.97 0.64
N MET A 78 -6.82 -13.13 1.54
CA MET A 78 -6.99 -12.74 2.93
C MET A 78 -7.09 -11.21 3.05
N THR A 79 -7.95 -10.72 3.93
CA THR A 79 -8.07 -9.27 4.20
C THR A 79 -6.83 -8.75 4.93
N THR A 80 -6.45 -7.50 4.63
CA THR A 80 -5.39 -6.78 5.35
C THR A 80 -5.99 -6.02 6.52
N THR A 81 -5.33 -6.05 7.68
CA THR A 81 -5.80 -5.30 8.85
C THR A 81 -5.25 -3.87 8.86
N ARG A 82 -5.88 -3.01 9.68
CA ARG A 82 -5.44 -1.63 9.87
C ARG A 82 -4.01 -1.53 10.41
N ALA A 83 -3.63 -2.43 11.34
CA ALA A 83 -2.26 -2.49 11.84
C ALA A 83 -1.26 -2.88 10.75
N GLN A 84 -1.62 -3.82 9.89
CA GLN A 84 -0.74 -4.28 8.82
C GLN A 84 -0.40 -3.18 7.81
N ILE A 85 -1.39 -2.39 7.36
CA ILE A 85 -1.10 -1.30 6.41
C ILE A 85 -0.19 -0.23 7.05
N VAL A 86 -0.39 0.10 8.32
CA VAL A 86 0.43 1.06 9.04
C VAL A 86 1.85 0.52 9.24
N GLN A 87 2.00 -0.76 9.55
CA GLN A 87 3.31 -1.41 9.67
C GLN A 87 4.09 -1.39 8.36
N ILE A 88 3.40 -1.63 7.23
CA ILE A 88 4.04 -1.55 5.90
C ILE A 88 4.61 -0.13 5.65
N LEU A 89 3.85 0.91 5.95
CA LEU A 89 4.32 2.29 5.78
C LEU A 89 5.48 2.65 6.73
N TYR A 90 5.44 2.14 7.96
CA TYR A 90 6.50 2.32 8.94
C TYR A 90 7.81 1.65 8.49
N ASN A 91 7.72 0.41 7.96
CA ASN A 91 8.86 -0.29 7.38
C ASN A 91 9.41 0.45 6.15
N LEU A 92 8.51 1.01 5.32
CA LEU A 92 8.87 1.78 4.12
C LEU A 92 9.68 3.04 4.45
N GLU A 93 9.53 3.59 5.66
CA GLU A 93 10.30 4.71 6.21
C GLU A 93 11.54 4.26 7.00
N GLY A 94 11.86 2.97 7.01
CA GLY A 94 13.03 2.43 7.71
C GLY A 94 12.87 2.38 9.22
N GLU A 95 11.66 2.24 9.71
CA GLU A 95 11.31 2.08 11.13
C GLU A 95 11.89 3.21 12.01
N PRO A 96 11.49 4.48 11.77
CA PRO A 96 12.04 5.61 12.51
C PRO A 96 11.77 5.46 14.01
N LYS A 97 12.75 5.79 14.84
CA LYS A 97 12.59 5.73 16.30
C LYS A 97 11.45 6.63 16.75
N VAL A 98 10.56 6.06 17.54
CA VAL A 98 9.43 6.78 18.14
C VAL A 98 9.54 6.81 19.65
N SER A 99 8.97 7.82 20.28
CA SER A 99 8.88 7.95 21.73
C SER A 99 7.65 8.78 22.10
N GLY A 100 7.13 8.59 23.30
CA GLY A 100 5.96 9.32 23.79
C GLY A 100 4.75 8.40 23.97
N THR A 101 3.58 9.01 24.03
CA THR A 101 2.33 8.34 24.33
C THR A 101 1.31 8.54 23.20
N MET A 102 0.40 7.60 23.07
CA MET A 102 -0.77 7.68 22.21
C MET A 102 -2.04 7.36 23.00
N PRO A 103 -3.20 7.83 22.56
CA PRO A 103 -4.43 7.64 23.34
C PRO A 103 -5.02 6.23 23.25
N PHE A 104 -4.54 5.38 22.32
CA PHE A 104 -5.16 4.08 22.03
C PHE A 104 -4.87 3.05 23.10
N THR A 105 -5.92 2.40 23.61
CA THR A 105 -5.87 1.41 24.69
C THR A 105 -6.04 -0.02 24.20
N ASP A 106 -6.35 -0.22 22.93
CA ASP A 106 -6.66 -1.51 22.29
C ASP A 106 -5.48 -2.14 21.54
N LEU A 107 -4.26 -1.65 21.74
CA LEU A 107 -3.06 -2.19 21.09
C LEU A 107 -2.50 -3.37 21.91
N THR A 108 -2.89 -4.57 21.54
CA THR A 108 -2.56 -5.80 22.27
C THR A 108 -1.25 -6.45 21.87
N GLN A 109 -0.78 -6.22 20.63
CA GLN A 109 0.42 -6.84 20.08
C GLN A 109 1.57 -5.84 19.96
N ASN A 110 2.79 -6.28 20.28
CA ASN A 110 3.95 -5.38 20.28
C ASN A 110 4.46 -5.03 18.89
N TRP A 111 4.27 -5.92 17.90
CA TRP A 111 4.88 -5.76 16.57
C TRP A 111 4.41 -4.52 15.80
N TYR A 112 3.22 -4.00 16.08
CA TYR A 112 2.68 -2.80 15.43
C TYR A 112 2.64 -1.55 16.30
N LYS A 113 3.02 -1.62 17.58
CA LYS A 113 2.86 -0.47 18.51
C LYS A 113 3.64 0.75 18.07
N ASP A 114 4.90 0.55 17.68
CA ASP A 114 5.75 1.65 17.23
C ASP A 114 5.26 2.23 15.90
N ALA A 115 4.81 1.38 15.00
CA ALA A 115 4.20 1.80 13.74
C ALA A 115 2.94 2.64 13.95
N VAL A 116 2.05 2.20 14.85
CA VAL A 116 0.82 2.95 15.17
C VAL A 116 1.15 4.27 15.87
N LEU A 117 2.13 4.28 16.78
CA LEU A 117 2.59 5.51 17.45
C LEU A 117 3.17 6.49 16.43
N TRP A 118 4.04 6.02 15.53
CA TRP A 118 4.59 6.82 14.44
C TRP A 118 3.51 7.42 13.55
N ALA A 119 2.59 6.60 13.07
CA ALA A 119 1.54 7.04 12.17
C ALA A 119 0.55 8.03 12.84
N TYR A 120 0.32 7.87 14.14
CA TYR A 120 -0.46 8.80 14.94
C TYR A 120 0.27 10.13 15.13
N GLN A 121 1.55 10.12 15.50
CA GLN A 121 2.37 11.32 15.72
C GLN A 121 2.58 12.13 14.44
N THR A 122 2.74 11.45 13.31
CA THR A 122 2.85 12.11 12.00
C THR A 122 1.48 12.54 11.45
N GLY A 123 0.39 12.12 12.09
CA GLY A 123 -0.97 12.42 11.67
C GLY A 123 -1.43 11.66 10.42
N VAL A 124 -0.70 10.61 10.02
CA VAL A 124 -1.07 9.70 8.91
C VAL A 124 -2.37 8.95 9.25
N VAL A 125 -2.53 8.58 10.53
CA VAL A 125 -3.74 7.92 11.01
C VAL A 125 -4.33 8.65 12.22
N SER A 126 -5.64 8.50 12.36
CA SER A 126 -6.38 8.74 13.59
C SER A 126 -7.00 7.44 14.09
N GLY A 127 -7.51 7.42 15.32
CA GLY A 127 -8.29 6.29 15.82
C GLY A 127 -9.64 6.16 15.13
N THR A 128 -10.30 5.04 15.36
CA THR A 128 -11.74 4.85 15.08
C THR A 128 -12.60 5.55 16.13
N SER A 129 -12.00 5.86 17.28
CA SER A 129 -12.51 6.73 18.32
C SER A 129 -11.36 7.47 19.01
N ALA A 130 -11.65 8.29 20.02
CA ALA A 130 -10.63 9.02 20.80
C ALA A 130 -9.59 8.08 21.45
N THR A 131 -9.96 6.83 21.77
CA THR A 131 -9.12 5.89 22.52
C THR A 131 -8.95 4.52 21.84
N THR A 132 -9.47 4.35 20.62
CA THR A 132 -9.48 3.07 19.91
C THR A 132 -8.86 3.23 18.53
N PHE A 133 -7.86 2.42 18.20
CA PHE A 133 -7.27 2.33 16.87
C PHE A 133 -7.92 1.23 16.00
N ALA A 134 -8.41 0.16 16.63
CA ALA A 134 -8.93 -1.04 16.01
C ALA A 134 -7.91 -1.76 15.10
N PRO A 135 -6.76 -2.22 15.65
CA PRO A 135 -5.62 -2.75 14.88
C PRO A 135 -5.99 -3.98 14.04
N ASP A 136 -6.84 -4.85 14.56
CA ASP A 136 -7.17 -6.15 13.99
C ASP A 136 -8.37 -6.11 13.04
N LEU A 137 -9.07 -4.96 12.94
CA LEU A 137 -10.15 -4.83 11.97
C LEU A 137 -9.59 -4.77 10.54
N PRO A 138 -10.26 -5.42 9.57
CA PRO A 138 -9.93 -5.26 8.16
C PRO A 138 -9.97 -3.78 7.75
N VAL A 139 -8.97 -3.35 7.00
CA VAL A 139 -8.93 -2.00 6.45
C VAL A 139 -9.85 -1.92 5.24
N THR A 140 -10.67 -0.85 5.16
CA THR A 140 -11.53 -0.63 4.00
C THR A 140 -10.77 0.12 2.89
N ARG A 141 -11.30 0.04 1.65
CA ARG A 141 -10.67 0.69 0.49
C ARG A 141 -10.61 2.21 0.66
N GLU A 142 -11.65 2.84 1.21
CA GLU A 142 -11.63 4.28 1.50
C GLU A 142 -10.64 4.64 2.63
N GLN A 143 -10.47 3.76 3.63
CA GLN A 143 -9.46 3.95 4.67
C GLN A 143 -8.04 3.88 4.13
N ILE A 144 -7.76 2.95 3.21
CA ILE A 144 -6.45 2.86 2.54
C ILE A 144 -6.17 4.16 1.78
N ALA A 145 -7.13 4.69 1.03
CA ALA A 145 -6.97 5.96 0.32
C ALA A 145 -6.57 7.09 1.28
N VAL A 146 -7.28 7.24 2.40
CA VAL A 146 -6.98 8.27 3.40
C VAL A 146 -5.61 8.08 4.04
N ILE A 147 -5.25 6.84 4.39
CA ILE A 147 -3.93 6.54 4.99
C ILE A 147 -2.80 6.86 4.01
N LEU A 148 -2.91 6.43 2.75
CA LEU A 148 -1.86 6.65 1.74
C LEU A 148 -1.74 8.11 1.32
N MET A 149 -2.86 8.81 1.12
CA MET A 149 -2.83 10.25 0.80
C MET A 149 -2.34 11.08 1.99
N GLY A 150 -2.73 10.71 3.21
CA GLY A 150 -2.18 11.32 4.43
C GLY A 150 -0.67 11.09 4.57
N TYR A 151 -0.19 9.91 4.26
CA TYR A 151 1.24 9.59 4.24
C TYR A 151 1.98 10.40 3.17
N ALA A 152 1.44 10.49 1.95
CA ALA A 152 2.02 11.29 0.88
C ALA A 152 2.18 12.77 1.29
N GLU A 153 1.14 13.35 1.86
CA GLU A 153 1.13 14.75 2.27
C GLU A 153 2.04 15.01 3.47
N LYS A 154 1.86 14.25 4.56
CA LYS A 154 2.41 14.58 5.88
C LYS A 154 3.82 14.06 6.11
N VAL A 155 4.19 12.96 5.46
CA VAL A 155 5.51 12.34 5.62
C VAL A 155 6.39 12.61 4.40
N LEU A 156 5.86 12.41 3.19
CA LEU A 156 6.64 12.61 1.95
C LEU A 156 6.63 14.08 1.48
N GLY A 157 5.79 14.95 2.06
CA GLY A 157 5.68 16.36 1.66
C GLY A 157 5.12 16.57 0.25
N VAL A 158 4.38 15.58 -0.27
CA VAL A 158 3.79 15.67 -1.61
C VAL A 158 2.68 16.72 -1.62
N THR A 159 2.86 17.71 -2.47
CA THR A 159 1.83 18.73 -2.71
C THR A 159 0.93 18.30 -3.87
N ARG A 160 -0.38 18.45 -3.70
CA ARG A 160 -1.38 18.13 -4.72
C ARG A 160 -1.21 19.00 -5.96
N THR A 161 -0.82 18.42 -7.07
CA THR A 161 -0.67 19.09 -8.38
C THR A 161 -1.61 18.51 -9.45
N TRP A 162 -2.37 17.46 -9.12
CA TRP A 162 -3.33 16.78 -9.98
C TRP A 162 -4.75 17.25 -9.75
N THR A 163 -5.61 17.03 -10.75
CA THR A 163 -7.06 17.22 -10.63
C THR A 163 -7.66 15.95 -10.02
N PRO A 164 -8.48 16.04 -8.95
CA PRO A 164 -9.19 14.89 -8.40
C PRO A 164 -10.09 14.24 -9.43
N ALA A 165 -10.27 12.94 -9.34
CA ALA A 165 -11.23 12.23 -10.17
C ALA A 165 -12.67 12.59 -9.79
N ASP A 166 -13.54 12.62 -10.78
CA ASP A 166 -14.98 12.69 -10.56
C ASP A 166 -15.51 11.32 -10.14
N LEU A 167 -15.79 11.16 -8.85
CA LEU A 167 -16.32 9.90 -8.32
C LEU A 167 -17.76 9.61 -8.76
N SER A 168 -18.51 10.59 -9.27
CA SER A 168 -19.91 10.40 -9.71
C SER A 168 -20.03 9.42 -10.89
N THR A 169 -18.93 9.12 -11.57
CA THR A 169 -18.85 8.12 -12.64
C THR A 169 -18.99 6.68 -12.11
N PHE A 170 -18.85 6.45 -10.80
CA PHE A 170 -19.03 5.16 -10.18
C PHE A 170 -20.43 5.01 -9.60
N PRO A 171 -21.13 3.88 -9.85
CA PRO A 171 -22.51 3.67 -9.41
C PRO A 171 -22.70 3.77 -7.89
N ASP A 172 -21.65 3.46 -7.12
CA ASP A 172 -21.64 3.43 -5.66
C ASP A 172 -20.96 4.65 -5.00
N ALA A 173 -20.73 5.72 -5.76
CA ALA A 173 -20.12 6.95 -5.24
C ALA A 173 -20.85 7.54 -4.02
N GLY A 174 -22.17 7.33 -3.94
CA GLY A 174 -22.99 7.74 -2.80
C GLY A 174 -22.66 7.03 -1.49
N SER A 175 -21.97 5.88 -1.54
CA SER A 175 -21.55 5.09 -0.38
C SER A 175 -20.21 5.57 0.21
N VAL A 176 -19.51 6.49 -0.45
CA VAL A 176 -18.25 7.04 0.03
C VAL A 176 -18.50 7.92 1.25
N SER A 177 -17.79 7.64 2.34
CA SER A 177 -17.86 8.44 3.56
C SER A 177 -17.37 9.88 3.29
N GLY A 178 -18.05 10.87 3.89
CA GLY A 178 -17.73 12.29 3.68
C GLY A 178 -16.26 12.63 3.97
N TRP A 179 -15.68 11.99 5.00
CA TRP A 179 -14.28 12.18 5.40
C TRP A 179 -13.26 11.57 4.43
N ALA A 180 -13.68 10.63 3.56
CA ALA A 180 -12.81 9.92 2.63
C ALA A 180 -12.88 10.44 1.19
N LYS A 181 -13.88 11.30 0.87
CA LYS A 181 -14.16 11.72 -0.52
C LYS A 181 -12.95 12.29 -1.24
N ASP A 182 -12.26 13.24 -0.62
CA ASP A 182 -11.13 13.91 -1.26
C ASP A 182 -9.95 12.94 -1.47
N ALA A 183 -9.59 12.17 -0.45
CA ALA A 183 -8.51 11.20 -0.54
C ALA A 183 -8.81 10.08 -1.55
N LEU A 184 -10.07 9.62 -1.62
CA LEU A 184 -10.46 8.60 -2.58
C LEU A 184 -10.46 9.14 -4.02
N ALA A 185 -10.91 10.39 -4.22
CA ALA A 185 -10.85 11.06 -5.52
C ALA A 185 -9.40 11.25 -6.00
N ASP A 186 -8.49 11.58 -5.08
CA ASP A 186 -7.06 11.66 -5.37
C ASP A 186 -6.45 10.29 -5.69
N ALA A 187 -6.77 9.28 -4.90
CA ALA A 187 -6.29 7.91 -5.13
C ALA A 187 -6.76 7.36 -6.49
N VAL A 188 -7.98 7.68 -6.91
CA VAL A 188 -8.49 7.33 -8.25
C VAL A 188 -7.75 8.12 -9.34
N ALA A 189 -7.56 9.44 -9.16
CA ALA A 189 -6.85 10.27 -10.14
C ALA A 189 -5.40 9.84 -10.34
N LEU A 190 -4.76 9.33 -9.31
CA LEU A 190 -3.38 8.83 -9.33
C LEU A 190 -3.27 7.36 -9.77
N GLY A 191 -4.40 6.70 -10.10
CA GLY A 191 -4.43 5.31 -10.52
C GLY A 191 -4.17 4.30 -9.40
N LEU A 192 -4.22 4.71 -8.13
CA LEU A 192 -4.02 3.81 -6.99
C LEU A 192 -5.22 2.89 -6.78
N ILE A 193 -6.42 3.40 -7.03
CA ILE A 193 -7.69 2.68 -6.91
C ILE A 193 -8.47 2.83 -8.23
N SER A 194 -8.62 1.75 -8.97
CA SER A 194 -9.34 1.70 -10.24
C SER A 194 -10.78 1.16 -10.11
N GLY A 195 -11.18 0.71 -8.93
CA GLY A 195 -12.45 0.05 -8.70
C GLY A 195 -12.42 -1.45 -9.00
N ALA A 196 -13.55 -2.11 -8.76
CA ALA A 196 -13.78 -3.52 -9.01
C ALA A 196 -14.89 -3.69 -10.06
N SER A 197 -14.66 -4.53 -11.07
CA SER A 197 -15.66 -4.78 -12.12
C SER A 197 -16.69 -5.81 -11.67
N ASN A 198 -17.96 -5.46 -11.78
CA ASN A 198 -19.08 -6.35 -11.50
C ASN A 198 -20.23 -6.08 -12.50
N GLY A 199 -20.66 -7.11 -13.22
CA GLY A 199 -21.75 -6.99 -14.18
C GLY A 199 -21.54 -5.97 -15.31
N GLY A 200 -20.28 -5.75 -15.73
CA GLY A 200 -19.92 -4.79 -16.78
C GLY A 200 -19.84 -3.32 -16.31
N GLN A 201 -20.01 -3.09 -15.02
CA GLN A 201 -19.81 -1.78 -14.38
C GLN A 201 -18.64 -1.85 -13.40
N THR A 202 -18.02 -0.70 -13.14
CA THR A 202 -16.92 -0.59 -12.18
C THR A 202 -17.42 0.12 -10.91
N TYR A 203 -17.17 -0.48 -9.75
CA TYR A 203 -17.57 0.01 -8.44
C TYR A 203 -16.35 0.38 -7.60
N LEU A 204 -16.43 1.44 -6.82
CA LEU A 204 -15.37 1.82 -5.86
C LEU A 204 -15.28 0.84 -4.69
N GLU A 205 -16.41 0.32 -4.24
CA GLU A 205 -16.55 -0.51 -3.03
C GLU A 205 -15.89 0.13 -1.80
N PRO A 206 -16.21 1.39 -1.46
CA PRO A 206 -15.43 2.18 -0.49
C PRO A 206 -15.40 1.53 0.89
N GLN A 207 -16.50 0.88 1.31
CA GLN A 207 -16.64 0.18 2.58
C GLN A 207 -16.13 -1.28 2.53
N GLY A 208 -15.77 -1.77 1.34
CA GLY A 208 -15.24 -3.11 1.15
C GLY A 208 -13.88 -3.28 1.81
N SER A 209 -13.69 -4.41 2.51
CA SER A 209 -12.39 -4.77 3.08
C SER A 209 -11.40 -5.11 1.96
N ALA A 210 -10.21 -4.53 2.01
CA ALA A 210 -9.19 -4.80 1.02
C ALA A 210 -8.47 -6.12 1.28
N THR A 211 -8.34 -6.94 0.24
CA THR A 211 -7.52 -8.15 0.27
C THR A 211 -6.02 -7.83 0.12
N ARG A 212 -5.17 -8.75 0.51
CA ARG A 212 -3.71 -8.59 0.41
C ARG A 212 -3.24 -8.35 -1.01
N GLU A 213 -3.85 -9.01 -2.00
CA GLU A 213 -3.54 -8.76 -3.42
C GLU A 213 -3.94 -7.36 -3.88
N GLN A 214 -5.08 -6.84 -3.40
CA GLN A 214 -5.51 -5.48 -3.69
C GLN A 214 -4.58 -4.45 -3.04
N VAL A 215 -4.21 -4.67 -1.79
CA VAL A 215 -3.24 -3.83 -1.07
C VAL A 215 -1.88 -3.84 -1.77
N ALA A 216 -1.40 -5.00 -2.22
CA ALA A 216 -0.14 -5.12 -2.94
C ALA A 216 -0.14 -4.29 -4.23
N THR A 217 -1.22 -4.37 -5.02
CA THR A 217 -1.36 -3.56 -6.24
C THR A 217 -1.42 -2.06 -5.92
N ILE A 218 -2.21 -1.65 -4.93
CA ILE A 218 -2.31 -0.25 -4.50
C ILE A 218 -0.95 0.29 -4.03
N LEU A 219 -0.19 -0.48 -3.25
CA LEU A 219 1.15 -0.09 -2.78
C LEU A 219 2.15 0.02 -3.92
N MET A 220 2.14 -0.89 -4.88
CA MET A 220 2.96 -0.80 -6.08
C MET A 220 2.68 0.49 -6.85
N GLU A 221 1.41 0.77 -7.14
CA GLU A 221 1.03 2.01 -7.84
C GLU A 221 1.38 3.26 -7.03
N PHE A 222 1.20 3.23 -5.71
CA PHE A 222 1.61 4.31 -4.83
C PHE A 222 3.11 4.59 -4.92
N CYS A 223 3.94 3.55 -4.81
CA CYS A 223 5.39 3.71 -4.90
C CYS A 223 5.84 4.21 -6.28
N LYS A 224 5.19 3.75 -7.37
CA LYS A 224 5.52 4.17 -8.74
C LYS A 224 5.04 5.59 -9.07
N ASN A 225 3.87 5.99 -8.61
CA ASN A 225 3.21 7.23 -9.04
C ASN A 225 3.37 8.38 -8.04
N VAL A 226 3.56 8.10 -6.76
CA VAL A 226 3.54 9.11 -5.68
C VAL A 226 4.88 9.22 -4.96
N LYS A 227 5.48 8.11 -4.53
CA LYS A 227 6.72 8.11 -3.72
C LYS A 227 8.00 8.29 -4.55
N LYS A 228 7.99 8.61 -5.77
CA LYS A 228 9.14 8.73 -6.71
C LYS A 228 10.47 9.09 -6.10
#